data_8377dbb8e810ebd4b37908760351dc73
#
_entry.id   8377dbb8e810ebd4b37908760351dc73
#
_cell.length_a   1.000
_cell.length_b   1.000
_cell.length_c   1.000
_cell.angle_alpha   90.00
_cell.angle_beta   90.00
_cell.angle_gamma   90.00
#
_symmetry.space_group_name_H-M   'P 1'
#
loop_
_entity.id
_entity.type
_entity.pdbx_description
1 polymer ?
#
loop_
_entity_poly.entity_id
_entity_poly.type
_entity_poly.pdbx_seq_one_letter_code
_entity_poly.pdbx_strand_id
1 'polypeptide(L)'
;YDKTDLILYIAKILVAMDKKILMVDSTINQKAKYVVPVIKPTRAYVTDFEGIDVAVGFKNFNEIKEYLGMPIHADLPYDMALLDIDNYESISEFNITNEDKNYFVTGFDLYTLKRGLEILSGLTQILNLTKVLFSKHMSKEEDDYLNYLSLGYKIVWNEDRVYFPFENGDQTVIAENQRVAKIKYRKLSDQFKESLIYIVQQILDQDEYSKMKKIFRQLEKDV
;
A
#
# COMPACT_ATOMS: atom_id res chain seq x y z
N TYR A 1 6.53 -4.29 -8.17
CA TYR A 1 7.12 -3.08 -7.59
C TYR A 1 7.06 -3.14 -6.06
N ASP A 2 8.11 -2.66 -5.39
CA ASP A 2 8.12 -2.55 -3.93
C ASP A 2 7.28 -1.36 -3.49
N LYS A 3 6.30 -1.61 -2.63
CA LYS A 3 5.31 -0.61 -2.19
C LYS A 3 5.17 -0.51 -0.66
N THR A 4 5.98 -1.26 0.08
CA THR A 4 5.93 -1.31 1.56
C THR A 4 6.04 0.10 2.18
N ASP A 5 7.00 0.91 1.71
CA ASP A 5 7.15 2.29 2.19
C ASP A 5 5.94 3.16 1.84
N LEU A 6 5.43 3.06 0.61
CA LEU A 6 4.23 3.79 0.20
C LEU A 6 3.05 3.49 1.12
N ILE A 7 2.83 2.20 1.44
CA ILE A 7 1.74 1.78 2.33
C ILE A 7 1.95 2.33 3.74
N LEU A 8 3.18 2.33 4.27
CA LEU A 8 3.51 2.91 5.57
C LEU A 8 3.22 4.42 5.61
N TYR A 9 3.57 5.17 4.57
CA TYR A 9 3.25 6.60 4.48
C TYR A 9 1.73 6.83 4.44
N ILE A 10 0.98 6.05 3.65
CA ILE A 10 -0.48 6.13 3.60
C ILE A 10 -1.08 5.79 4.97
N ALA A 11 -0.65 4.69 5.59
CA ALA A 11 -1.12 4.26 6.91
C ALA A 11 -0.91 5.34 7.98
N LYS A 12 0.26 6.00 7.99
CA LYS A 12 0.55 7.07 8.95
C LYS A 12 -0.39 8.27 8.80
N ILE A 13 -0.77 8.65 7.58
CA ILE A 13 -1.76 9.70 7.35
C ILE A 13 -3.13 9.28 7.90
N LEU A 14 -3.55 8.04 7.63
CA LEU A 14 -4.81 7.51 8.13
C LEU A 14 -4.85 7.44 9.67
N VAL A 15 -3.74 7.06 10.30
CA VAL A 15 -3.61 7.11 11.79
C VAL A 15 -3.73 8.54 12.29
N ALA A 16 -3.12 9.52 11.63
CA ALA A 16 -3.26 10.93 11.99
C ALA A 16 -4.68 11.49 11.76
N MET A 17 -5.53 10.73 11.03
CA MET A 17 -6.98 10.98 10.88
C MET A 17 -7.82 10.17 11.89
N ASP A 18 -7.22 9.72 12.99
CA ASP A 18 -7.87 8.93 14.04
C ASP A 18 -8.40 7.56 13.59
N LYS A 19 -7.82 6.98 12.52
CA LYS A 19 -8.15 5.62 12.07
C LYS A 19 -7.23 4.59 12.69
N LYS A 20 -7.81 3.46 13.11
CA LYS A 20 -7.05 2.28 13.54
C LYS A 20 -6.67 1.45 12.31
N ILE A 21 -5.39 1.37 12.02
CA ILE A 21 -4.88 0.77 10.79
C ILE A 21 -4.09 -0.50 11.08
N LEU A 22 -4.44 -1.56 10.38
CA LEU A 22 -3.64 -2.76 10.25
C LEU A 22 -2.94 -2.75 8.89
N MET A 23 -1.62 -2.74 8.87
CA MET A 23 -0.85 -3.03 7.67
C MET A 23 -0.45 -4.51 7.68
N VAL A 24 -0.71 -5.23 6.60
CA VAL A 24 -0.32 -6.64 6.45
C VAL A 24 0.69 -6.77 5.33
N ASP A 25 1.91 -7.21 5.65
CA ASP A 25 2.91 -7.58 4.65
C ASP A 25 2.80 -9.07 4.32
N SER A 26 2.11 -9.37 3.23
CA SER A 26 1.94 -10.70 2.66
C SER A 26 2.76 -10.87 1.37
N THR A 27 3.85 -10.11 1.24
CA THR A 27 4.79 -10.26 0.13
C THR A 27 5.73 -11.44 0.35
N ILE A 28 6.31 -11.95 -0.73
CA ILE A 28 7.29 -13.05 -0.69
C ILE A 28 8.51 -12.64 0.14
N ASN A 29 9.00 -11.41 -0.03
CA ASN A 29 10.20 -10.91 0.62
C ASN A 29 9.95 -10.34 2.03
N GLN A 30 8.71 -10.02 2.36
CA GLN A 30 8.31 -9.44 3.66
C GLN A 30 9.21 -8.25 4.07
N LYS A 31 9.27 -7.22 3.23
CA LYS A 31 10.15 -6.06 3.46
C LYS A 31 9.87 -5.35 4.79
N ALA A 32 8.61 -5.32 5.24
CA ALA A 32 8.26 -4.73 6.53
C ALA A 32 9.07 -5.32 7.69
N LYS A 33 9.45 -6.60 7.60
CA LYS A 33 10.33 -7.28 8.57
C LYS A 33 11.67 -6.58 8.79
N TYR A 34 12.16 -5.84 7.79
CA TYR A 34 13.48 -5.19 7.82
C TYR A 34 13.39 -3.69 8.11
N VAL A 35 12.27 -3.06 7.76
CA VAL A 35 12.11 -1.59 7.87
C VAL A 35 11.29 -1.17 9.10
N VAL A 36 10.50 -2.08 9.65
CA VAL A 36 9.72 -1.86 10.88
C VAL A 36 10.47 -2.46 12.08
N PRO A 37 10.77 -1.69 13.12
CA PRO A 37 11.48 -2.18 14.30
C PRO A 37 10.68 -3.26 15.02
N VAL A 38 11.34 -4.34 15.40
CA VAL A 38 10.77 -5.40 16.23
C VAL A 38 11.81 -5.91 17.23
N ILE A 39 11.41 -6.09 18.49
CA ILE A 39 12.35 -6.46 19.57
C ILE A 39 12.73 -7.93 19.49
N LYS A 40 11.77 -8.81 19.20
CA LYS A 40 11.98 -10.26 19.11
C LYS A 40 11.15 -10.81 17.95
N PRO A 41 11.70 -10.80 16.72
CA PRO A 41 10.97 -11.31 15.56
C PRO A 41 10.77 -12.81 15.69
N THR A 42 9.50 -13.23 15.68
CA THR A 42 9.08 -14.62 15.47
C THR A 42 8.78 -14.84 13.98
N ARG A 43 8.35 -16.04 13.60
CA ARG A 43 7.98 -16.33 12.21
C ARG A 43 6.82 -15.46 11.72
N ALA A 44 5.83 -15.23 12.61
CA ALA A 44 4.72 -14.33 12.38
C ALA A 44 4.52 -13.47 13.63
N TYR A 45 4.25 -12.18 13.45
CA TYR A 45 4.08 -11.22 14.54
C TYR A 45 3.26 -10.00 14.10
N VAL A 46 2.65 -9.33 15.09
CA VAL A 46 2.09 -7.99 14.96
C VAL A 46 2.90 -7.07 15.85
N THR A 47 3.29 -5.91 15.35
CA THR A 47 4.04 -4.89 16.10
C THR A 47 3.49 -3.51 15.81
N ASP A 48 3.50 -2.63 16.83
CA ASP A 48 3.19 -1.22 16.62
C ASP A 48 4.39 -0.51 15.98
N PHE A 49 4.11 0.28 14.95
CA PHE A 49 5.07 1.19 14.35
C PHE A 49 4.42 2.53 14.08
N GLU A 50 4.73 3.52 14.89
CA GLU A 50 4.19 4.88 14.76
C GLU A 50 2.65 4.97 14.83
N GLY A 51 2.01 4.08 15.61
CA GLY A 51 0.56 3.95 15.74
C GLY A 51 -0.10 3.09 14.64
N ILE A 52 0.69 2.44 13.80
CA ILE A 52 0.24 1.47 12.80
C ILE A 52 0.53 0.08 13.35
N ASP A 53 -0.48 -0.79 13.44
CA ASP A 53 -0.23 -2.20 13.71
C ASP A 53 0.25 -2.88 12.43
N VAL A 54 1.48 -3.40 12.43
CA VAL A 54 2.10 -4.05 11.28
C VAL A 54 2.17 -5.56 11.52
N ALA A 55 1.44 -6.31 10.70
CA ALA A 55 1.38 -7.77 10.71
C ALA A 55 2.30 -8.35 9.63
N VAL A 56 3.20 -9.25 10.01
CA VAL A 56 4.17 -9.89 9.10
C VAL A 56 4.12 -11.40 9.28
N GLY A 57 4.16 -12.14 8.17
CA GLY A 57 4.28 -13.60 8.17
C GLY A 57 2.96 -14.36 8.29
N PHE A 58 1.84 -13.70 8.24
CA PHE A 58 0.50 -14.31 8.23
C PHE A 58 0.03 -14.57 6.80
N LYS A 59 -0.74 -15.64 6.62
CA LYS A 59 -1.30 -16.03 5.33
C LYS A 59 -2.70 -15.46 5.08
N ASN A 60 -3.48 -15.24 6.15
CA ASN A 60 -4.85 -14.76 6.08
C ASN A 60 -5.27 -14.05 7.38
N PHE A 61 -6.44 -13.44 7.37
CA PHE A 61 -6.99 -12.76 8.55
C PHE A 61 -7.28 -13.69 9.73
N ASN A 62 -7.57 -14.96 9.50
CA ASN A 62 -7.85 -15.89 10.61
C ASN A 62 -6.58 -16.18 11.42
N GLU A 63 -5.43 -16.33 10.78
CA GLU A 63 -4.15 -16.46 11.48
C GLU A 63 -3.83 -15.22 12.32
N ILE A 64 -4.17 -14.01 11.83
CA ILE A 64 -4.00 -12.76 12.59
C ILE A 64 -4.94 -12.74 13.80
N LYS A 65 -6.22 -13.13 13.64
CA LYS A 65 -7.18 -13.23 14.74
C LYS A 65 -6.71 -14.20 15.81
N GLU A 66 -6.26 -15.38 15.41
CA GLU A 66 -5.70 -16.39 16.30
C GLU A 66 -4.50 -15.84 17.09
N TYR A 67 -3.57 -15.18 16.41
CA TYR A 67 -2.41 -14.53 17.05
C TYR A 67 -2.82 -13.48 18.08
N LEU A 68 -3.88 -12.70 17.81
CA LEU A 68 -4.41 -11.70 18.71
C LEU A 68 -5.32 -12.29 19.83
N GLY A 69 -5.51 -13.62 19.85
CA GLY A 69 -6.39 -14.29 20.82
C GLY A 69 -7.87 -14.02 20.58
N MET A 70 -8.27 -13.70 19.35
CA MET A 70 -9.64 -13.36 18.99
C MET A 70 -10.40 -14.56 18.42
N PRO A 71 -11.72 -14.65 18.61
CA PRO A 71 -12.55 -15.63 17.92
C PRO A 71 -12.51 -15.43 16.40
N ILE A 72 -12.50 -16.52 15.62
CA ILE A 72 -12.42 -16.47 14.15
C ILE A 72 -13.58 -15.65 13.54
N HIS A 73 -14.76 -15.71 14.13
CA HIS A 73 -15.95 -14.99 13.66
C HIS A 73 -16.05 -13.54 14.14
N ALA A 74 -15.16 -13.09 15.02
CA ALA A 74 -15.12 -11.68 15.43
C ALA A 74 -14.48 -10.81 14.37
N ASP A 75 -14.95 -9.57 14.24
CA ASP A 75 -14.28 -8.58 13.38
C ASP A 75 -12.96 -8.13 14.00
N LEU A 76 -11.97 -7.86 13.16
CA LEU A 76 -10.72 -7.26 13.62
C LEU A 76 -10.97 -5.83 14.13
N PRO A 77 -10.28 -5.39 15.20
CA PRO A 77 -10.53 -4.09 15.85
C PRO A 77 -9.88 -2.91 15.08
N TYR A 78 -9.90 -2.96 13.76
CA TYR A 78 -9.31 -1.94 12.87
C TYR A 78 -10.39 -1.34 11.97
N ASP A 79 -10.25 -0.04 11.68
CA ASP A 79 -11.12 0.64 10.71
C ASP A 79 -10.77 0.22 9.28
N MET A 80 -9.49 -0.10 9.03
CA MET A 80 -8.99 -0.52 7.71
C MET A 80 -7.82 -1.49 7.84
N ALA A 81 -7.74 -2.42 6.89
CA ALA A 81 -6.56 -3.23 6.64
C ALA A 81 -5.92 -2.84 5.29
N LEU A 82 -4.64 -2.49 5.30
CA LEU A 82 -3.84 -2.20 4.11
C LEU A 82 -2.96 -3.41 3.82
N LEU A 83 -3.19 -4.09 2.69
CA LEU A 83 -2.47 -5.31 2.34
C LEU A 83 -1.39 -5.04 1.29
N ASP A 84 -0.16 -5.42 1.61
CA ASP A 84 0.96 -5.46 0.67
C ASP A 84 1.06 -6.88 0.08
N ILE A 85 0.70 -7.05 -1.19
CA ILE A 85 0.61 -8.33 -1.87
C ILE A 85 1.45 -8.31 -3.15
N ASP A 86 2.27 -9.35 -3.36
CA ASP A 86 3.08 -9.57 -4.58
C ASP A 86 3.02 -10.99 -5.11
N ASN A 87 2.01 -11.77 -4.68
CA ASN A 87 1.79 -13.14 -5.11
C ASN A 87 0.30 -13.45 -5.20
N TYR A 88 -0.05 -14.43 -6.03
CA TYR A 88 -1.45 -14.82 -6.26
C TYR A 88 -2.09 -15.50 -5.04
N GLU A 89 -1.32 -16.31 -4.33
CA GLU A 89 -1.78 -17.05 -3.16
C GLU A 89 -2.38 -16.10 -2.11
N SER A 90 -1.72 -14.98 -1.86
CA SER A 90 -2.20 -13.98 -0.90
C SER A 90 -3.52 -13.32 -1.34
N ILE A 91 -3.73 -13.10 -2.66
CA ILE A 91 -5.01 -12.59 -3.17
C ILE A 91 -6.16 -13.53 -2.79
N SER A 92 -5.94 -14.83 -2.95
CA SER A 92 -6.92 -15.87 -2.61
C SER A 92 -7.13 -16.03 -1.12
N GLU A 93 -6.03 -16.11 -0.35
CA GLU A 93 -6.04 -16.37 1.09
C GLU A 93 -6.67 -15.22 1.91
N PHE A 94 -6.47 -13.97 1.48
CA PHE A 94 -7.12 -12.80 2.07
C PHE A 94 -8.51 -12.51 1.48
N ASN A 95 -8.98 -13.33 0.54
CA ASN A 95 -10.29 -13.22 -0.11
C ASN A 95 -10.55 -11.82 -0.69
N ILE A 96 -9.59 -11.30 -1.46
CA ILE A 96 -9.68 -9.97 -2.07
C ILE A 96 -10.78 -9.95 -3.13
N THR A 97 -11.66 -8.96 -3.07
CA THR A 97 -12.84 -8.82 -3.93
C THR A 97 -12.96 -7.41 -4.52
N ASN A 98 -14.02 -7.16 -5.27
CA ASN A 98 -14.34 -5.81 -5.79
C ASN A 98 -15.04 -4.90 -4.75
N GLU A 99 -15.34 -5.40 -3.57
CA GLU A 99 -15.76 -4.58 -2.44
C GLU A 99 -14.58 -3.83 -1.81
N ASP A 100 -13.36 -4.32 -2.07
CA ASP A 100 -12.12 -3.72 -1.61
C ASP A 100 -11.62 -2.66 -2.60
N LYS A 101 -10.82 -1.71 -2.12
CA LYS A 101 -10.07 -0.78 -2.97
C LYS A 101 -8.78 -1.44 -3.45
N ASN A 102 -8.77 -1.88 -4.71
CA ASN A 102 -7.65 -2.61 -5.28
C ASN A 102 -6.75 -1.71 -6.12
N TYR A 103 -5.45 -1.72 -5.85
CA TYR A 103 -4.45 -0.90 -6.52
C TYR A 103 -3.37 -1.76 -7.17
N PHE A 104 -3.09 -1.48 -8.46
CA PHE A 104 -1.96 -2.06 -9.17
C PHE A 104 -0.81 -1.06 -9.19
N VAL A 105 0.21 -1.33 -8.37
CA VAL A 105 1.37 -0.45 -8.20
C VAL A 105 2.52 -0.90 -9.09
N THR A 106 2.99 -0.03 -9.99
CA THR A 106 4.03 -0.37 -10.96
C THR A 106 4.87 0.83 -11.38
N GLY A 107 6.02 0.58 -11.99
CA GLY A 107 6.75 1.51 -12.84
C GLY A 107 6.48 1.23 -14.31
N PHE A 108 7.26 1.84 -15.23
CA PHE A 108 7.16 1.56 -16.66
C PHE A 108 8.23 0.61 -17.19
N ASP A 109 9.13 0.13 -16.33
CA ASP A 109 10.05 -0.90 -16.76
C ASP A 109 9.33 -2.22 -17.04
N LEU A 110 9.76 -2.89 -18.09
CA LEU A 110 9.10 -4.07 -18.62
C LEU A 110 9.07 -5.23 -17.60
N TYR A 111 10.06 -5.32 -16.72
CA TYR A 111 10.13 -6.36 -15.71
C TYR A 111 9.02 -6.19 -14.67
N THR A 112 8.89 -4.99 -14.09
CA THR A 112 7.85 -4.73 -13.07
C THR A 112 6.44 -4.86 -13.64
N LEU A 113 6.20 -4.40 -14.88
CA LEU A 113 4.92 -4.56 -15.57
C LEU A 113 4.57 -6.04 -15.77
N LYS A 114 5.44 -6.81 -16.41
CA LYS A 114 5.18 -8.22 -16.71
C LYS A 114 5.06 -9.06 -15.44
N ARG A 115 5.91 -8.81 -14.45
CA ARG A 115 5.85 -9.53 -13.17
C ARG A 115 4.55 -9.25 -12.42
N GLY A 116 4.09 -8.01 -12.40
CA GLY A 116 2.81 -7.64 -11.80
C GLY A 116 1.63 -8.30 -12.51
N LEU A 117 1.63 -8.28 -13.86
CA LEU A 117 0.57 -8.92 -14.65
C LEU A 117 0.58 -10.45 -14.51
N GLU A 118 1.75 -11.07 -14.35
CA GLU A 118 1.86 -12.52 -14.11
C GLU A 118 1.12 -12.92 -12.82
N ILE A 119 1.19 -12.12 -11.76
CA ILE A 119 0.44 -12.34 -10.52
C ILE A 119 -1.07 -12.32 -10.80
N LEU A 120 -1.52 -11.37 -11.62
CA LEU A 120 -2.93 -11.21 -11.97
C LEU A 120 -3.44 -12.29 -12.93
N SER A 121 -2.56 -12.99 -13.64
CA SER A 121 -2.95 -14.08 -14.56
C SER A 121 -3.64 -15.26 -13.86
N GLY A 122 -3.38 -15.43 -12.56
CA GLY A 122 -3.98 -16.47 -11.73
C GLY A 122 -5.41 -16.16 -11.24
N LEU A 123 -5.93 -14.95 -11.45
CA LEU A 123 -7.23 -14.54 -10.93
C LEU A 123 -8.36 -15.45 -11.40
N THR A 124 -9.19 -15.92 -10.47
CA THR A 124 -10.37 -16.74 -10.75
C THR A 124 -11.62 -15.90 -10.99
N GLN A 125 -11.66 -14.69 -10.46
CA GLN A 125 -12.74 -13.70 -10.61
C GLN A 125 -12.21 -12.38 -11.17
N ILE A 126 -13.10 -11.56 -11.73
CA ILE A 126 -12.73 -10.23 -12.24
C ILE A 126 -12.46 -9.31 -11.06
N LEU A 127 -11.32 -8.59 -11.10
CA LEU A 127 -10.99 -7.52 -10.16
C LEU A 127 -10.91 -6.17 -10.86
N ASN A 128 -11.52 -5.16 -10.24
CA ASN A 128 -11.35 -3.77 -10.63
C ASN A 128 -10.05 -3.22 -9.98
N LEU A 129 -9.18 -2.62 -10.78
CA LEU A 129 -7.87 -2.15 -10.34
C LEU A 129 -7.65 -0.69 -10.70
N THR A 130 -7.22 0.11 -9.75
CA THR A 130 -6.72 1.46 -9.97
C THR A 130 -5.21 1.43 -10.20
N LYS A 131 -4.74 2.08 -11.26
CA LYS A 131 -3.31 2.18 -11.60
C LYS A 131 -2.62 3.17 -10.66
N VAL A 132 -1.57 2.72 -9.98
CA VAL A 132 -0.65 3.55 -9.18
C VAL A 132 0.72 3.47 -9.84
N LEU A 133 1.21 4.59 -10.34
CA LEU A 133 2.33 4.65 -11.25
C LEU A 133 3.46 5.48 -10.67
N PHE A 134 4.62 4.87 -10.49
CA PHE A 134 5.84 5.58 -10.11
C PHE A 134 6.43 6.29 -11.33
N SER A 135 5.74 7.33 -11.78
CA SER A 135 6.07 8.18 -12.93
C SER A 135 5.40 9.53 -12.79
N LYS A 136 5.86 10.52 -13.57
CA LYS A 136 5.23 11.86 -13.65
C LYS A 136 3.91 11.83 -14.42
N HIS A 137 3.83 11.02 -15.44
CA HIS A 137 2.65 10.84 -16.30
C HIS A 137 2.75 9.51 -17.03
N MET A 138 1.67 9.10 -17.62
CA MET A 138 1.58 7.98 -18.56
C MET A 138 1.18 8.52 -19.92
N SER A 139 1.91 8.21 -20.98
CA SER A 139 1.48 8.51 -22.32
C SER A 139 0.32 7.61 -22.76
N LYS A 140 -0.36 7.99 -23.83
CA LYS A 140 -1.43 7.15 -24.37
C LYS A 140 -0.89 5.80 -24.85
N GLU A 141 0.28 5.80 -25.48
CA GLU A 141 0.94 4.60 -25.98
C GLU A 141 1.33 3.64 -24.85
N GLU A 142 1.79 4.16 -23.71
CA GLU A 142 2.09 3.36 -22.51
C GLU A 142 0.82 2.76 -21.90
N ASP A 143 -0.27 3.51 -21.87
CA ASP A 143 -1.56 3.01 -21.39
C ASP A 143 -2.13 1.95 -22.34
N ASP A 144 -2.10 2.21 -23.63
CA ASP A 144 -2.52 1.24 -24.65
C ASP A 144 -1.67 -0.04 -24.59
N TYR A 145 -0.37 0.09 -24.32
CA TYR A 145 0.51 -1.07 -24.14
C TYR A 145 0.19 -1.87 -22.88
N LEU A 146 -0.05 -1.21 -21.75
CA LEU A 146 -0.47 -1.90 -20.52
C LEU A 146 -1.83 -2.60 -20.72
N ASN A 147 -2.78 -1.93 -21.37
CA ASN A 147 -4.07 -2.52 -21.70
C ASN A 147 -3.90 -3.75 -22.62
N TYR A 148 -3.03 -3.66 -23.64
CA TYR A 148 -2.70 -4.78 -24.53
C TYR A 148 -2.08 -5.96 -23.76
N LEU A 149 -1.11 -5.72 -22.91
CA LEU A 149 -0.47 -6.78 -22.11
C LEU A 149 -1.44 -7.48 -21.15
N SER A 150 -2.49 -6.81 -20.73
CA SER A 150 -3.50 -7.33 -19.81
C SER A 150 -4.70 -7.97 -20.50
N LEU A 151 -4.74 -8.01 -21.83
CA LEU A 151 -5.79 -8.68 -22.60
C LEU A 151 -5.88 -10.16 -22.20
N GLY A 152 -7.08 -10.60 -21.89
CA GLY A 152 -7.34 -11.98 -21.47
C GLY A 152 -7.20 -12.24 -19.98
N TYR A 153 -6.69 -11.29 -19.19
CA TYR A 153 -6.72 -11.39 -17.73
C TYR A 153 -8.07 -10.97 -17.17
N LYS A 154 -8.43 -11.49 -16.01
CA LYS A 154 -9.67 -11.14 -15.32
C LYS A 154 -9.53 -9.85 -14.53
N ILE A 155 -9.27 -8.76 -15.22
CA ILE A 155 -9.11 -7.43 -14.63
C ILE A 155 -9.90 -6.39 -15.43
N VAL A 156 -10.35 -5.36 -14.72
CA VAL A 156 -10.92 -4.14 -15.29
C VAL A 156 -10.14 -2.96 -14.72
N TRP A 157 -9.57 -2.13 -15.60
CA TRP A 157 -8.90 -0.92 -15.18
C TRP A 157 -9.92 0.19 -14.88
N ASN A 158 -9.82 0.76 -13.69
CA ASN A 158 -10.53 1.98 -13.35
C ASN A 158 -10.01 3.15 -14.20
N GLU A 159 -10.84 4.15 -14.43
CA GLU A 159 -10.45 5.37 -15.16
C GLU A 159 -9.42 6.19 -14.38
N ASP A 160 -9.56 6.21 -13.05
CA ASP A 160 -8.65 6.92 -12.16
C ASP A 160 -7.24 6.32 -12.15
N ARG A 161 -6.26 7.22 -12.04
CA ARG A 161 -4.84 6.87 -11.94
C ARG A 161 -4.19 7.73 -10.87
N VAL A 162 -3.25 7.15 -10.15
CA VAL A 162 -2.44 7.85 -9.17
C VAL A 162 -0.99 7.86 -9.65
N TYR A 163 -0.40 9.04 -9.74
CA TYR A 163 1.01 9.19 -10.13
C TYR A 163 1.86 9.51 -8.91
N PHE A 164 2.97 8.82 -8.76
CA PHE A 164 4.00 9.09 -7.78
C PHE A 164 5.30 9.44 -8.50
N PRO A 165 5.50 10.71 -8.88
CA PRO A 165 6.76 11.12 -9.47
C PRO A 165 7.84 11.07 -8.40
N PHE A 166 8.88 10.27 -8.62
CA PHE A 166 10.08 10.39 -7.82
C PHE A 166 10.88 11.60 -8.30
N GLU A 167 11.02 12.59 -7.45
CA GLU A 167 12.03 13.62 -7.61
C GLU A 167 13.37 13.18 -7.04
N ASN A 168 14.45 13.83 -7.50
CA ASN A 168 15.79 13.56 -7.00
C ASN A 168 15.87 13.88 -5.50
N GLY A 169 15.71 12.91 -4.65
CA GLY A 169 15.76 13.09 -3.21
C GLY A 169 14.69 12.30 -2.45
N ASP A 170 13.51 12.05 -3.02
CA ASP A 170 12.44 11.31 -2.31
C ASP A 170 12.92 9.93 -1.87
N GLN A 171 13.59 9.17 -2.74
CA GLN A 171 14.16 7.87 -2.38
C GLN A 171 15.22 7.98 -1.27
N THR A 172 16.03 9.03 -1.29
CA THR A 172 17.02 9.28 -0.23
C THR A 172 16.34 9.57 1.10
N VAL A 173 15.28 10.39 1.09
CA VAL A 173 14.49 10.70 2.29
C VAL A 173 13.83 9.44 2.86
N ILE A 174 13.24 8.61 2.01
CA ILE A 174 12.65 7.33 2.41
C ILE A 174 13.72 6.44 3.06
N ALA A 175 14.90 6.31 2.44
CA ALA A 175 15.99 5.52 2.99
C ALA A 175 16.54 6.10 4.32
N GLU A 176 16.59 7.43 4.48
CA GLU A 176 16.94 8.10 5.75
C GLU A 176 15.90 7.76 6.83
N ASN A 177 14.61 7.83 6.51
CA ASN A 177 13.51 7.52 7.41
C ASN A 177 13.57 6.06 7.90
N GLN A 178 13.86 5.12 7.01
CA GLN A 178 14.06 3.70 7.37
C GLN A 178 15.22 3.54 8.38
N ARG A 179 16.36 4.22 8.16
CA ARG A 179 17.52 4.13 9.06
C ARG A 179 17.26 4.62 10.47
N VAL A 180 16.37 5.63 10.62
CA VAL A 180 16.00 6.18 11.92
C VAL A 180 14.71 5.58 12.47
N ALA A 181 14.14 4.60 11.77
CA ALA A 181 12.88 3.94 12.11
C ALA A 181 11.75 4.96 12.39
N LYS A 182 11.55 5.89 11.45
CA LYS A 182 10.53 6.95 11.52
C LYS A 182 9.88 7.17 10.16
N ILE A 183 8.62 7.61 10.17
CA ILE A 183 7.90 8.03 8.96
C ILE A 183 7.82 9.56 8.99
N LYS A 184 8.72 10.25 8.27
CA LYS A 184 8.78 11.71 8.21
C LYS A 184 8.48 12.22 6.82
N TYR A 185 7.66 13.27 6.72
CA TYR A 185 7.19 13.85 5.45
C TYR A 185 7.96 15.10 5.04
N ARG A 186 8.61 15.80 5.99
CA ARG A 186 9.14 17.16 5.82
C ARG A 186 10.01 17.35 4.60
N LYS A 187 10.86 16.37 4.29
CA LYS A 187 11.83 16.46 3.21
C LYS A 187 11.37 15.83 1.87
N LEU A 188 10.19 15.22 1.85
CA LEU A 188 9.60 14.70 0.61
C LEU A 188 9.21 15.85 -0.32
N SER A 189 9.26 15.61 -1.62
CA SER A 189 8.81 16.57 -2.61
C SER A 189 7.32 16.89 -2.47
N ASP A 190 6.92 18.10 -2.88
CA ASP A 190 5.51 18.49 -2.80
C ASP A 190 4.64 17.63 -3.73
N GLN A 191 5.17 17.20 -4.88
CA GLN A 191 4.45 16.29 -5.78
C GLN A 191 4.18 14.94 -5.15
N PHE A 192 5.18 14.35 -4.47
CA PHE A 192 5.00 13.08 -3.76
C PHE A 192 3.95 13.21 -2.64
N LYS A 193 3.98 14.31 -1.88
CA LYS A 193 3.01 14.60 -0.83
C LYS A 193 1.59 14.76 -1.36
N GLU A 194 1.41 15.50 -2.45
CA GLU A 194 0.08 15.66 -3.10
C GLU A 194 -0.45 14.31 -3.60
N SER A 195 0.41 13.45 -4.12
CA SER A 195 0.02 12.10 -4.54
C SER A 195 -0.42 11.22 -3.36
N LEU A 196 0.25 11.36 -2.19
CA LEU A 196 -0.19 10.69 -0.95
C LEU A 196 -1.57 11.19 -0.49
N ILE A 197 -1.81 12.50 -0.54
CA ILE A 197 -3.10 13.08 -0.21
C ILE A 197 -4.19 12.53 -1.15
N TYR A 198 -3.90 12.51 -2.44
CA TYR A 198 -4.85 12.05 -3.45
C TYR A 198 -5.25 10.57 -3.26
N ILE A 199 -4.28 9.67 -3.03
CA ILE A 199 -4.60 8.25 -2.81
C ILE A 199 -5.37 8.03 -1.50
N VAL A 200 -5.07 8.80 -0.44
CA VAL A 200 -5.82 8.73 0.82
C VAL A 200 -7.26 9.20 0.61
N GLN A 201 -7.51 10.24 -0.19
CA GLN A 201 -8.87 10.66 -0.54
C GLN A 201 -9.65 9.56 -1.25
N GLN A 202 -9.02 8.88 -2.21
CA GLN A 202 -9.65 7.74 -2.90
C GLN A 202 -9.97 6.60 -1.93
N ILE A 203 -9.06 6.29 -0.99
CA ILE A 203 -9.29 5.23 0.01
C ILE A 203 -10.49 5.56 0.91
N LEU A 204 -10.64 6.83 1.30
CA LEU A 204 -11.71 7.26 2.22
C LEU A 204 -13.05 7.56 1.52
N ASP A 205 -13.10 7.60 0.19
CA ASP A 205 -14.26 8.07 -0.58
C ASP A 205 -14.75 9.46 -0.13
N GLN A 206 -13.86 10.33 0.32
CA GLN A 206 -14.20 11.62 0.92
C GLN A 206 -13.38 12.74 0.30
N ASP A 207 -14.05 13.81 -0.08
CA ASP A 207 -13.40 15.06 -0.50
C ASP A 207 -13.11 15.95 0.73
N GLU A 208 -12.22 15.46 1.61
CA GLU A 208 -11.75 16.21 2.79
C GLU A 208 -10.36 16.85 2.55
N TYR A 209 -10.09 17.29 1.34
CA TYR A 209 -8.77 17.82 0.95
C TYR A 209 -8.22 18.89 1.92
N SER A 210 -9.07 19.81 2.36
CA SER A 210 -8.67 20.86 3.30
C SER A 210 -8.26 20.32 4.67
N LYS A 211 -8.97 19.30 5.16
CA LYS A 211 -8.66 18.63 6.43
C LYS A 211 -7.36 17.82 6.31
N MET A 212 -7.20 17.10 5.21
CA MET A 212 -5.97 16.34 4.93
C MET A 212 -4.75 17.25 4.82
N LYS A 213 -4.84 18.38 4.13
CA LYS A 213 -3.75 19.37 4.10
C LYS A 213 -3.38 19.91 5.50
N LYS A 214 -4.36 20.09 6.36
CA LYS A 214 -4.11 20.52 7.74
C LYS A 214 -3.36 19.43 8.53
N ILE A 215 -3.80 18.18 8.43
CA ILE A 215 -3.14 17.02 9.05
C ILE A 215 -1.73 16.86 8.50
N PHE A 216 -1.56 16.96 7.20
CA PHE A 216 -0.25 16.85 6.55
C PHE A 216 0.74 17.90 7.07
N ARG A 217 0.29 19.16 7.24
CA ARG A 217 1.10 20.23 7.84
C ARG A 217 1.49 19.95 9.29
N GLN A 218 0.69 19.17 10.04
CA GLN A 218 1.05 18.74 11.38
C GLN A 218 2.13 17.66 11.32
N LEU A 219 1.94 16.64 10.49
CA LEU A 219 2.92 15.56 10.27
C LEU A 219 4.29 16.06 9.76
N GLU A 220 4.33 17.17 9.02
CA GLU A 220 5.59 17.80 8.60
C GLU A 220 6.36 18.48 9.75
N LYS A 221 5.69 18.79 10.85
CA LYS A 221 6.30 19.43 12.03
C LYS A 221 6.83 18.41 13.03
N ASP A 222 6.38 17.16 12.95
CA ASP A 222 6.85 16.09 13.82
C ASP A 222 8.32 15.79 13.48
N VAL A 223 9.23 16.07 14.42
CA VAL A 223 10.69 16.05 14.27
C VAL A 223 11.27 14.68 14.62
#